data_82d1e10fbdbd48c6e452a91b62a85cd4
#
_entry.id   82d1e10fbdbd48c6e452a91b62a85cd4
#
_cell.length_a   1.000
_cell.length_b   1.000
_cell.length_c   1.000
_cell.angle_alpha   90.00
_cell.angle_beta   90.00
_cell.angle_gamma   90.00
#
_symmetry.space_group_name_H-M   'P 1'
#
loop_
_entity.id
_entity.type
_entity.pdbx_description
1 polymer ?
#
loop_
_entity_poly.entity_id
_entity_poly.type
_entity_poly.pdbx_seq_one_letter_code
_entity_poly.pdbx_strand_id
1 'polypeptide(L)'
;MLFRSVGLVCCVVLPLINLTDNLKYMYLGIIMLTVSGSFAYVQGASFTLLAGIAKAFSKKIAIKENSGLDDLNTCTTIIYDRFDGIETTEEEMDLFEKIKGLHKSLIIFNDGPVDLENDEYTIYNNYSVEQKLKVMDKTLVAGPVAYIGDCDKDIALLQKASVAISRGGVHNEKVQRNSDIMLTDSNFDTIIDLLKIARKQKSINIGNTFIGIVIS
;
A
#
# COMPACT_ATOMS: atom_id res chain seq x y z
N MET A 1 13.28 -2.44 -25.53
CA MET A 1 14.64 -2.55 -26.15
C MET A 1 14.68 -2.00 -27.57
N LEU A 2 13.78 -2.36 -28.46
CA LEU A 2 13.83 -1.96 -29.88
C LEU A 2 13.89 -0.43 -30.10
N PHE A 3 13.04 0.35 -29.42
CA PHE A 3 13.01 1.81 -29.55
C PHE A 3 14.31 2.50 -29.10
N ARG A 4 14.96 1.99 -28.06
CA ARG A 4 16.27 2.51 -27.59
C ARG A 4 17.38 2.21 -28.58
N SER A 5 17.42 0.98 -29.13
CA SER A 5 18.39 0.62 -30.17
C SER A 5 18.20 1.48 -31.38
N VAL A 6 16.97 1.74 -31.83
CA VAL A 6 16.66 2.64 -32.94
C VAL A 6 17.05 4.09 -32.59
N GLY A 7 16.78 4.59 -31.38
CA GLY A 7 17.19 5.92 -30.95
C GLY A 7 18.71 6.09 -30.95
N LEU A 8 19.44 5.07 -30.50
CA LEU A 8 20.90 5.06 -30.46
C LEU A 8 21.48 5.03 -31.88
N VAL A 9 20.89 4.25 -32.77
CA VAL A 9 21.27 4.24 -34.21
C VAL A 9 21.00 5.60 -34.83
N CYS A 10 19.87 6.23 -34.57
CA CYS A 10 19.57 7.57 -35.07
C CYS A 10 20.53 8.64 -34.53
N CYS A 11 20.94 8.54 -33.25
CA CYS A 11 21.83 9.50 -32.61
C CYS A 11 23.29 9.40 -33.06
N VAL A 12 23.77 8.18 -33.31
CA VAL A 12 25.21 7.92 -33.51
C VAL A 12 25.51 7.48 -34.93
N VAL A 13 24.78 6.51 -35.47
CA VAL A 13 25.12 5.86 -36.73
C VAL A 13 24.68 6.72 -37.94
N LEU A 14 23.46 7.22 -37.92
CA LEU A 14 22.94 8.02 -39.05
C LEU A 14 23.69 9.35 -39.26
N PRO A 15 24.08 10.11 -38.20
CA PRO A 15 24.92 11.30 -38.36
C PRO A 15 26.32 11.01 -38.97
N LEU A 16 26.87 9.82 -38.68
CA LEU A 16 28.18 9.41 -39.23
C LEU A 16 28.11 9.06 -40.70
N ILE A 17 26.97 8.58 -41.16
CA ILE A 17 26.78 8.16 -42.58
C ILE A 17 26.31 9.32 -43.45
N ASN A 18 25.51 10.24 -42.89
CA ASN A 18 24.83 11.29 -43.64
C ASN A 18 25.31 12.69 -43.19
N LEU A 19 26.28 13.24 -43.90
CA LEU A 19 27.00 14.48 -43.57
C LEU A 19 26.15 15.75 -43.71
N THR A 20 25.00 15.70 -44.38
CA THR A 20 24.21 16.90 -44.71
C THR A 20 23.12 17.24 -43.67
N ASP A 21 22.60 16.27 -42.90
CA ASP A 21 21.47 16.45 -41.96
C ASP A 21 21.77 15.96 -40.52
N ASN A 22 23.02 16.02 -40.09
CA ASN A 22 23.51 15.50 -38.83
C ASN A 22 22.70 15.96 -37.60
N LEU A 23 22.39 17.26 -37.54
CA LEU A 23 21.64 17.86 -36.43
C LEU A 23 20.21 17.32 -36.32
N LYS A 24 19.57 17.07 -37.47
CA LYS A 24 18.20 16.55 -37.53
C LYS A 24 18.10 15.11 -37.00
N TYR A 25 19.04 14.26 -37.39
CA TYR A 25 19.08 12.87 -36.92
C TYR A 25 19.49 12.76 -35.48
N MET A 26 20.43 13.59 -34.99
CA MET A 26 20.76 13.70 -33.57
C MET A 26 19.54 14.13 -32.73
N TYR A 27 18.83 15.16 -33.17
CA TYR A 27 17.64 15.65 -32.50
C TYR A 27 16.53 14.58 -32.41
N LEU A 28 16.27 13.88 -33.52
CA LEU A 28 15.29 12.80 -33.58
C LEU A 28 15.68 11.65 -32.65
N GLY A 29 16.95 11.28 -32.60
CA GLY A 29 17.48 10.25 -31.72
C GLY A 29 17.33 10.62 -30.24
N ILE A 30 17.63 11.87 -29.88
CA ILE A 30 17.44 12.37 -28.50
C ILE A 30 15.98 12.31 -28.10
N ILE A 31 15.05 12.75 -28.97
CA ILE A 31 13.60 12.66 -28.70
C ILE A 31 13.18 11.21 -28.48
N MET A 32 13.60 10.29 -29.34
CA MET A 32 13.26 8.86 -29.21
C MET A 32 13.79 8.26 -27.89
N LEU A 33 15.01 8.61 -27.50
CA LEU A 33 15.60 8.14 -26.23
C LEU A 33 14.82 8.68 -25.02
N THR A 34 14.48 9.96 -25.04
CA THR A 34 13.74 10.62 -23.96
C THR A 34 12.34 10.02 -23.79
N VAL A 35 11.59 9.87 -24.90
CA VAL A 35 10.23 9.32 -24.87
C VAL A 35 10.24 7.84 -24.47
N SER A 36 11.19 7.05 -24.94
CA SER A 36 11.27 5.62 -24.60
C SER A 36 11.57 5.36 -23.12
N GLY A 37 12.38 6.22 -22.49
CA GLY A 37 12.69 6.14 -21.07
C GLY A 37 11.46 6.39 -20.19
N SER A 38 10.75 7.48 -20.46
CA SER A 38 9.54 7.87 -19.70
C SER A 38 8.42 6.84 -19.84
N PHE A 39 8.21 6.29 -21.02
CA PHE A 39 7.17 5.30 -21.26
C PHE A 39 7.41 3.98 -20.51
N ALA A 40 8.65 3.50 -20.49
CA ALA A 40 8.99 2.27 -19.75
C ALA A 40 8.77 2.41 -18.25
N TYR A 41 9.05 3.59 -17.68
CA TYR A 41 8.81 3.87 -16.26
C TYR A 41 7.33 3.83 -15.90
N VAL A 42 6.49 4.55 -16.64
CA VAL A 42 5.04 4.61 -16.41
C VAL A 42 4.41 3.23 -16.52
N GLN A 43 4.76 2.47 -17.53
CA GLN A 43 4.24 1.11 -17.69
C GLN A 43 4.73 0.16 -16.59
N GLY A 44 6.00 0.25 -16.18
CA GLY A 44 6.55 -0.59 -15.12
C GLY A 44 5.80 -0.42 -13.80
N ALA A 45 5.48 0.81 -13.41
CA ALA A 45 4.70 1.09 -12.21
C ALA A 45 3.28 0.49 -12.28
N SER A 46 2.60 0.63 -13.43
CA SER A 46 1.24 0.08 -13.62
C SER A 46 1.22 -1.45 -13.56
N PHE A 47 2.19 -2.13 -14.18
CA PHE A 47 2.28 -3.59 -14.11
C PHE A 47 2.58 -4.10 -12.71
N THR A 48 3.43 -3.39 -11.95
CA THR A 48 3.72 -3.76 -10.56
C THR A 48 2.47 -3.66 -9.69
N LEU A 49 1.67 -2.61 -9.88
CA LEU A 49 0.41 -2.43 -9.17
C LEU A 49 -0.57 -3.56 -9.49
N LEU A 50 -0.79 -3.85 -10.78
CA LEU A 50 -1.67 -4.95 -11.20
C LEU A 50 -1.22 -6.30 -10.65
N ALA A 51 0.07 -6.59 -10.65
CA ALA A 51 0.62 -7.80 -10.06
C ALA A 51 0.39 -7.86 -8.54
N GLY A 52 0.52 -6.73 -7.84
CA GLY A 52 0.21 -6.60 -6.43
C GLY A 52 -1.25 -6.90 -6.13
N ILE A 53 -2.18 -6.30 -6.88
CA ILE A 53 -3.63 -6.53 -6.75
C ILE A 53 -3.99 -7.99 -7.06
N ALA A 54 -3.46 -8.56 -8.14
CA ALA A 54 -3.68 -9.97 -8.48
C ALA A 54 -3.18 -10.91 -7.38
N LYS A 55 -2.04 -10.62 -6.79
CA LYS A 55 -1.50 -11.37 -5.65
C LYS A 55 -2.38 -11.23 -4.41
N ALA A 56 -2.86 -10.02 -4.11
CA ALA A 56 -3.78 -9.76 -3.00
C ALA A 56 -5.08 -10.56 -3.18
N PHE A 57 -5.65 -10.52 -4.38
CA PHE A 57 -6.87 -11.27 -4.69
C PHE A 57 -6.68 -12.79 -4.50
N SER A 58 -5.53 -13.35 -4.89
CA SER A 58 -5.22 -14.77 -4.65
C SER A 58 -5.13 -15.14 -3.16
N LYS A 59 -5.00 -14.14 -2.29
CA LYS A 59 -4.94 -14.26 -0.83
C LYS A 59 -6.23 -13.79 -0.15
N LYS A 60 -7.34 -13.73 -0.89
CA LYS A 60 -8.66 -13.31 -0.41
C LYS A 60 -8.71 -11.87 0.10
N ILE A 61 -7.87 -11.00 -0.44
CA ILE A 61 -7.80 -9.57 -0.16
C ILE A 61 -8.36 -8.83 -1.37
N ALA A 62 -9.47 -8.13 -1.20
CA ALA A 62 -10.05 -7.28 -2.23
C ALA A 62 -9.58 -5.83 -2.02
N ILE A 63 -8.99 -5.23 -3.05
CA ILE A 63 -8.52 -3.85 -3.05
C ILE A 63 -9.41 -3.06 -3.97
N LYS A 64 -10.06 -2.03 -3.44
CA LYS A 64 -11.03 -1.22 -4.17
C LYS A 64 -10.35 -0.14 -4.99
N GLU A 65 -9.37 0.55 -4.40
CA GLU A 65 -8.65 1.62 -5.05
C GLU A 65 -7.20 1.23 -5.32
N ASN A 66 -6.70 1.67 -6.47
CA ASN A 66 -5.34 1.36 -6.89
C ASN A 66 -4.27 1.93 -5.96
N SER A 67 -4.57 3.02 -5.26
CA SER A 67 -3.68 3.66 -4.27
C SER A 67 -3.58 2.89 -2.96
N GLY A 68 -4.55 2.07 -2.60
CA GLY A 68 -4.68 1.47 -1.26
C GLY A 68 -3.43 0.74 -0.74
N LEU A 69 -2.69 0.05 -1.61
CA LEU A 69 -1.43 -0.60 -1.22
C LEU A 69 -0.28 0.40 -1.01
N ASP A 70 -0.19 1.42 -1.85
CA ASP A 70 0.85 2.45 -1.74
C ASP A 70 0.57 3.34 -0.53
N ASP A 71 -0.68 3.71 -0.30
CA ASP A 71 -1.12 4.51 0.84
C ASP A 71 -0.87 3.75 2.15
N LEU A 72 -1.13 2.44 2.19
CA LEU A 72 -0.81 1.60 3.34
C LEU A 72 0.69 1.63 3.71
N ASN A 73 1.56 1.72 2.71
CA ASN A 73 2.99 1.85 2.95
C ASN A 73 3.38 3.22 3.53
N THR A 74 2.63 4.27 3.24
CA THR A 74 2.87 5.63 3.74
C THR A 74 2.36 5.81 5.17
N CYS A 75 1.40 5.01 5.62
CA CYS A 75 0.87 5.07 6.97
C CYS A 75 1.97 4.90 8.01
N THR A 76 2.00 5.79 8.98
CA THR A 76 2.93 5.77 10.12
C THR A 76 2.41 4.94 11.27
N THR A 77 1.09 4.90 11.42
CA THR A 77 0.41 4.22 12.51
C THR A 77 -0.63 3.25 11.96
N ILE A 78 -0.71 2.08 12.57
CA ILE A 78 -1.79 1.11 12.36
C ILE A 78 -2.64 1.09 13.61
N ILE A 79 -3.94 1.33 13.46
CA ILE A 79 -4.93 1.16 14.51
C ILE A 79 -5.63 -0.17 14.24
N TYR A 80 -5.52 -1.07 15.20
CA TYR A 80 -6.15 -2.38 15.14
C TYR A 80 -7.32 -2.42 16.14
N ASP A 81 -8.54 -2.60 15.65
CA ASP A 81 -9.72 -2.74 16.47
C ASP A 81 -10.01 -4.20 16.74
N ARG A 82 -9.93 -4.57 18.00
CA ARG A 82 -10.11 -5.92 18.50
C ARG A 82 -11.55 -6.12 18.88
N PHE A 83 -12.28 -6.89 18.09
CA PHE A 83 -13.72 -7.01 18.22
C PHE A 83 -14.18 -8.04 19.25
N ASP A 84 -13.47 -9.13 19.43
CA ASP A 84 -14.05 -10.32 20.09
C ASP A 84 -13.72 -10.51 21.56
N GLY A 85 -12.93 -9.66 22.19
CA GLY A 85 -12.63 -9.74 23.63
C GLY A 85 -12.14 -11.10 24.14
N ILE A 86 -11.77 -11.97 23.22
CA ILE A 86 -11.23 -13.30 23.48
C ILE A 86 -9.76 -13.16 23.89
N GLU A 87 -9.24 -14.13 24.63
CA GLU A 87 -7.81 -14.20 24.96
C GLU A 87 -6.94 -13.98 23.73
N THR A 88 -5.84 -13.25 23.91
CA THR A 88 -4.88 -12.98 22.84
C THR A 88 -4.33 -14.29 22.33
N THR A 89 -4.53 -14.58 21.07
CA THR A 89 -4.00 -15.81 20.44
C THR A 89 -2.53 -15.63 20.05
N GLU A 90 -1.80 -16.72 19.94
CA GLU A 90 -0.40 -16.69 19.44
C GLU A 90 -0.32 -16.04 18.04
N GLU A 91 -1.31 -16.26 17.19
CA GLU A 91 -1.41 -15.66 15.85
C GLU A 91 -1.56 -14.13 15.89
N GLU A 92 -2.32 -13.62 16.88
CA GLU A 92 -2.49 -12.19 17.08
C GLU A 92 -1.19 -11.53 17.57
N MET A 93 -0.47 -12.19 18.45
CA MET A 93 0.85 -11.73 18.90
C MET A 93 1.86 -11.69 17.76
N ASP A 94 1.88 -12.70 16.90
CA ASP A 94 2.73 -12.74 15.69
C ASP A 94 2.39 -11.58 14.72
N LEU A 95 1.11 -11.23 14.60
CA LEU A 95 0.69 -10.05 13.84
C LEU A 95 1.27 -8.76 14.43
N PHE A 96 1.18 -8.58 15.75
CA PHE A 96 1.69 -7.38 16.42
C PHE A 96 3.20 -7.25 16.28
N GLU A 97 3.95 -8.33 16.46
CA GLU A 97 5.40 -8.34 16.24
C GLU A 97 5.76 -7.99 14.79
N LYS A 98 5.02 -8.52 13.82
CA LYS A 98 5.25 -8.21 12.40
C LYS A 98 4.95 -6.76 12.06
N ILE A 99 3.90 -6.16 12.65
CA ILE A 99 3.60 -4.73 12.49
C ILE A 99 4.75 -3.89 13.06
N LYS A 100 5.23 -4.24 14.25
CA LYS A 100 6.39 -3.59 14.88
C LYS A 100 7.65 -3.69 14.01
N GLY A 101 7.92 -4.86 13.43
CA GLY A 101 9.03 -5.07 12.50
C GLY A 101 8.95 -4.22 11.21
N LEU A 102 7.80 -3.60 10.94
CA LEU A 102 7.63 -2.62 9.85
C LEU A 102 7.95 -1.18 10.27
N HIS A 103 8.40 -0.96 11.52
CA HIS A 103 8.62 0.36 12.11
C HIS A 103 7.38 1.27 12.09
N LYS A 104 6.21 0.69 12.28
CA LYS A 104 4.93 1.39 12.39
C LYS A 104 4.48 1.40 13.85
N SER A 105 3.92 2.51 14.29
CA SER A 105 3.26 2.58 15.61
C SER A 105 2.00 1.73 15.59
N LEU A 106 1.75 0.96 16.66
CA LEU A 106 0.57 0.15 16.81
C LEU A 106 -0.30 0.70 17.95
N ILE A 107 -1.56 0.96 17.64
CA ILE A 107 -2.60 1.32 18.61
C ILE A 107 -3.64 0.21 18.55
N ILE A 108 -4.04 -0.31 19.72
CA ILE A 108 -5.01 -1.37 19.83
C ILE A 108 -6.25 -0.83 20.57
N PHE A 109 -7.41 -0.94 19.96
CA PHE A 109 -8.69 -0.79 20.67
C PHE A 109 -9.17 -2.18 21.09
N ASN A 110 -9.43 -2.34 22.36
CA ASN A 110 -9.89 -3.58 22.94
C ASN A 110 -11.24 -3.37 23.63
N ASP A 111 -12.28 -3.99 23.10
CA ASP A 111 -13.64 -3.89 23.64
C ASP A 111 -14.02 -5.13 24.48
N GLY A 112 -13.02 -5.95 24.85
CA GLY A 112 -13.22 -7.20 25.56
C GLY A 112 -13.22 -7.09 27.08
N PRO A 113 -13.63 -8.17 27.77
CA PRO A 113 -13.61 -8.24 29.21
C PRO A 113 -12.19 -8.38 29.80
N VAL A 114 -11.20 -8.66 28.97
CA VAL A 114 -9.81 -8.80 29.38
C VAL A 114 -9.08 -7.50 29.14
N ASP A 115 -8.55 -6.90 30.19
CA ASP A 115 -7.65 -5.77 30.07
C ASP A 115 -6.31 -6.26 29.53
N LEU A 116 -5.94 -5.77 28.35
CA LEU A 116 -4.61 -5.98 27.81
C LEU A 116 -3.70 -4.91 28.41
N GLU A 117 -2.65 -5.34 29.07
CA GLU A 117 -1.56 -4.47 29.51
C GLU A 117 -0.30 -4.86 28.76
N ASN A 118 0.30 -3.90 28.08
CA ASN A 118 1.58 -4.09 27.43
C ASN A 118 2.30 -2.75 27.31
N ASP A 119 3.54 -2.69 27.72
CA ASP A 119 4.37 -1.48 27.65
C ASP A 119 4.86 -1.17 26.19
N GLU A 120 4.67 -2.11 25.30
CA GLU A 120 5.20 -2.01 23.91
C GLU A 120 4.20 -1.38 22.91
N TYR A 121 2.87 -1.41 23.23
CA TYR A 121 1.82 -0.91 22.36
C TYR A 121 0.91 0.06 23.13
N THR A 122 0.28 0.99 22.43
CA THR A 122 -0.73 1.84 23.05
C THR A 122 -2.07 1.12 23.00
N ILE A 123 -2.58 0.70 24.16
CA ILE A 123 -3.83 -0.03 24.26
C ILE A 123 -4.87 0.86 24.91
N TYR A 124 -6.08 0.87 24.34
CA TYR A 124 -7.24 1.56 24.87
C TYR A 124 -8.36 0.54 25.11
N ASN A 125 -8.69 0.30 26.36
CA ASN A 125 -9.70 -0.68 26.76
C ASN A 125 -11.08 -0.02 26.89
N ASN A 126 -12.11 -0.67 26.35
CA ASN A 126 -13.52 -0.29 26.47
C ASN A 126 -13.84 1.17 26.06
N TYR A 127 -13.22 1.65 25.00
CA TYR A 127 -13.49 2.99 24.46
C TYR A 127 -14.77 3.01 23.64
N SER A 128 -15.61 4.03 23.88
CA SER A 128 -16.74 4.31 22.99
C SER A 128 -16.28 4.77 21.61
N VAL A 129 -17.14 4.65 20.60
CA VAL A 129 -16.84 5.10 19.22
C VAL A 129 -16.37 6.55 19.18
N GLU A 130 -16.98 7.43 20.01
CA GLU A 130 -16.57 8.84 20.11
C GLU A 130 -15.16 9.01 20.68
N GLN A 131 -14.78 8.18 21.65
CA GLN A 131 -13.44 8.19 22.22
C GLN A 131 -12.40 7.65 21.23
N LYS A 132 -12.73 6.56 20.53
CA LYS A 132 -11.92 6.01 19.44
C LYS A 132 -11.68 7.05 18.34
N LEU A 133 -12.72 7.80 17.95
CA LEU A 133 -12.61 8.89 16.97
C LEU A 133 -11.68 10.02 17.45
N LYS A 134 -11.72 10.39 18.72
CA LYS A 134 -10.80 11.40 19.28
C LYS A 134 -9.34 10.93 19.28
N VAL A 135 -9.10 9.64 19.54
CA VAL A 135 -7.76 9.05 19.43
C VAL A 135 -7.29 9.08 17.98
N MET A 136 -8.15 8.70 17.06
CA MET A 136 -7.85 8.72 15.63
C MET A 136 -7.53 10.15 15.15
N ASP A 137 -8.29 11.17 15.57
CA ASP A 137 -8.00 12.58 15.24
C ASP A 137 -6.60 13.01 15.68
N LYS A 138 -6.24 12.68 16.92
CA LYS A 138 -4.92 13.01 17.45
C LYS A 138 -3.81 12.29 16.67
N THR A 139 -4.06 11.04 16.28
CA THR A 139 -3.06 10.24 15.55
C THR A 139 -2.90 10.74 14.11
N LEU A 140 -3.99 11.16 13.46
CA LEU A 140 -3.96 11.72 12.10
C LEU A 140 -3.16 13.04 12.01
N VAL A 141 -3.11 13.82 13.09
CA VAL A 141 -2.26 15.02 13.16
C VAL A 141 -0.77 14.65 13.12
N ALA A 142 -0.40 13.49 13.66
CA ALA A 142 0.97 12.99 13.65
C ALA A 142 1.38 12.35 12.32
N GLY A 143 0.41 11.83 11.55
CA GLY A 143 0.66 11.21 10.25
C GLY A 143 -0.50 10.36 9.75
N PRO A 144 -0.39 9.82 8.52
CA PRO A 144 -1.44 8.98 7.95
C PRO A 144 -1.61 7.67 8.72
N VAL A 145 -2.86 7.26 8.90
CA VAL A 145 -3.29 6.16 9.74
C VAL A 145 -4.00 5.09 8.91
N ALA A 146 -3.59 3.83 9.08
CA ALA A 146 -4.35 2.69 8.62
C ALA A 146 -5.22 2.15 9.76
N TYR A 147 -6.50 1.99 9.51
CA TYR A 147 -7.44 1.41 10.47
C TYR A 147 -7.87 0.02 10.02
N ILE A 148 -7.75 -0.95 10.91
CA ILE A 148 -8.18 -2.33 10.69
C ILE A 148 -9.29 -2.63 11.71
N GLY A 149 -10.51 -2.77 11.23
CA GLY A 149 -11.66 -2.98 12.11
C GLY A 149 -12.75 -3.85 11.49
N ASP A 150 -13.77 -4.10 12.28
CA ASP A 150 -14.95 -4.82 11.83
C ASP A 150 -15.92 -3.87 11.12
N CYS A 151 -16.70 -4.46 10.26
CA CYS A 151 -17.47 -3.76 9.24
C CYS A 151 -18.67 -2.99 9.75
N ASP A 152 -19.40 -3.50 10.72
CA ASP A 152 -20.75 -3.01 10.99
C ASP A 152 -20.82 -1.94 12.08
N LYS A 153 -19.87 -1.95 13.02
CA LYS A 153 -19.90 -1.04 14.18
C LYS A 153 -19.12 0.25 13.97
N ASP A 154 -18.08 0.20 13.16
CA ASP A 154 -17.05 1.24 13.12
C ASP A 154 -16.96 2.00 11.79
N ILE A 155 -18.08 2.12 11.07
CA ILE A 155 -18.13 2.84 9.77
C ILE A 155 -17.54 4.25 9.90
N ALA A 156 -17.77 4.94 11.02
CA ALA A 156 -17.25 6.29 11.23
C ALA A 156 -15.71 6.31 11.33
N LEU A 157 -15.10 5.26 11.89
CA LEU A 157 -13.65 5.12 11.97
C LEU A 157 -13.05 4.75 10.60
N LEU A 158 -13.72 3.86 9.85
CA LEU A 158 -13.33 3.53 8.48
C LEU A 158 -13.32 4.78 7.58
N GLN A 159 -14.38 5.60 7.65
CA GLN A 159 -14.47 6.82 6.85
C GLN A 159 -13.38 7.85 7.17
N LYS A 160 -12.86 7.83 8.38
CA LYS A 160 -11.92 8.81 8.86
C LYS A 160 -10.47 8.41 8.66
N ALA A 161 -10.20 7.11 8.56
CA ALA A 161 -8.87 6.58 8.34
C ALA A 161 -8.29 7.04 7.00
N SER A 162 -6.95 7.14 6.94
CA SER A 162 -6.25 7.39 5.66
C SER A 162 -6.31 6.15 4.76
N VAL A 163 -6.29 4.96 5.37
CA VAL A 163 -6.53 3.67 4.70
C VAL A 163 -7.47 2.85 5.56
N ALA A 164 -8.64 2.57 5.04
CA ALA A 164 -9.66 1.78 5.70
C ALA A 164 -9.57 0.30 5.30
N ILE A 165 -9.28 -0.56 6.26
CA ILE A 165 -9.17 -2.01 6.06
C ILE A 165 -10.29 -2.67 6.85
N SER A 166 -11.23 -3.29 6.16
CA SER A 166 -12.31 -4.04 6.82
C SER A 166 -12.01 -5.53 6.88
N ARG A 167 -12.31 -6.14 8.04
CA ARG A 167 -12.30 -7.59 8.22
C ARG A 167 -13.71 -8.14 8.03
N GLY A 168 -13.89 -9.04 7.08
CA GLY A 168 -15.22 -9.53 6.74
C GLY A 168 -16.08 -8.51 6.00
N GLY A 169 -17.40 -8.68 6.01
CA GLY A 169 -18.35 -7.70 5.47
C GLY A 169 -18.37 -7.53 3.96
N VAL A 170 -17.79 -8.46 3.21
CA VAL A 170 -17.80 -8.44 1.73
C VAL A 170 -19.22 -8.38 1.17
N HIS A 171 -20.24 -8.77 1.93
CA HIS A 171 -21.63 -8.72 1.54
C HIS A 171 -22.38 -7.46 2.00
N ASN A 172 -21.73 -6.58 2.78
CA ASN A 172 -22.33 -5.36 3.29
C ASN A 172 -21.94 -4.16 2.41
N GLU A 173 -22.90 -3.60 1.66
CA GLU A 173 -22.64 -2.46 0.78
C GLU A 173 -22.08 -1.24 1.50
N LYS A 174 -22.49 -0.98 2.75
CA LYS A 174 -21.99 0.17 3.51
C LYS A 174 -20.50 0.03 3.80
N VAL A 175 -20.07 -1.18 4.12
CA VAL A 175 -18.66 -1.49 4.34
C VAL A 175 -17.88 -1.38 3.06
N GLN A 176 -18.37 -1.99 1.99
CA GLN A 176 -17.73 -1.90 0.67
C GLN A 176 -17.52 -0.45 0.23
N ARG A 177 -18.47 0.45 0.54
CA ARG A 177 -18.35 1.87 0.16
C ARG A 177 -17.30 2.61 0.99
N ASN A 178 -17.09 2.22 2.24
CA ASN A 178 -16.23 2.94 3.20
C ASN A 178 -14.88 2.26 3.47
N SER A 179 -14.58 1.18 2.76
CA SER A 179 -13.30 0.48 2.89
C SER A 179 -12.50 0.57 1.59
N ASP A 180 -11.20 0.80 1.71
CA ASP A 180 -10.25 0.78 0.60
C ASP A 180 -9.76 -0.64 0.33
N ILE A 181 -9.61 -1.41 1.40
CA ILE A 181 -9.17 -2.80 1.37
C ILE A 181 -10.14 -3.65 2.20
N MET A 182 -10.58 -4.76 1.64
CA MET A 182 -11.47 -5.70 2.31
C MET A 182 -10.82 -7.07 2.43
N LEU A 183 -10.77 -7.60 3.63
CA LEU A 183 -10.34 -8.96 3.90
C LEU A 183 -11.56 -9.88 3.88
N THR A 184 -11.55 -10.87 3.01
CA THR A 184 -12.71 -11.78 2.84
C THR A 184 -12.87 -12.72 4.04
N ASP A 185 -11.78 -13.04 4.72
CA ASP A 185 -11.79 -13.76 5.99
C ASP A 185 -11.18 -12.92 7.11
N SER A 186 -11.53 -13.29 8.35
CA SER A 186 -11.05 -12.59 9.55
C SER A 186 -9.72 -13.17 10.06
N ASN A 187 -8.99 -13.93 9.22
CA ASN A 187 -7.75 -14.58 9.62
C ASN A 187 -6.61 -13.57 9.72
N PHE A 188 -5.82 -13.64 10.79
CA PHE A 188 -4.64 -12.80 11.00
C PHE A 188 -3.58 -12.97 9.92
N ASP A 189 -3.41 -14.17 9.36
CA ASP A 189 -2.50 -14.43 8.26
C ASP A 189 -2.80 -13.59 7.03
N THR A 190 -4.08 -13.28 6.79
CA THR A 190 -4.50 -12.44 5.66
C THR A 190 -4.03 -10.99 5.84
N ILE A 191 -4.07 -10.47 7.07
CA ILE A 191 -3.52 -9.14 7.41
C ILE A 191 -2.00 -9.12 7.20
N ILE A 192 -1.32 -10.17 7.66
CA ILE A 192 0.13 -10.32 7.50
C ILE A 192 0.51 -10.38 6.01
N ASP A 193 -0.24 -11.14 5.22
CA ASP A 193 -0.04 -11.24 3.79
C ASP A 193 -0.27 -9.89 3.08
N LEU A 194 -1.29 -9.13 3.48
CA LEU A 194 -1.52 -7.77 2.99
C LEU A 194 -0.30 -6.86 3.22
N LEU A 195 0.21 -6.84 4.44
CA LEU A 195 1.37 -6.01 4.78
C LEU A 195 2.63 -6.42 4.01
N LYS A 196 2.84 -7.74 3.82
CA LYS A 196 3.95 -8.26 3.01
C LYS A 196 3.81 -7.87 1.54
N ILE A 197 2.60 -7.94 0.97
CA ILE A 197 2.33 -7.57 -0.42
C ILE A 197 2.59 -6.09 -0.62
N ALA A 198 2.06 -5.23 0.25
CA ALA A 198 2.26 -3.79 0.19
C ALA A 198 3.76 -3.42 0.24
N ARG A 199 4.51 -4.00 1.20
CA ARG A 199 5.95 -3.77 1.32
C ARG A 199 6.73 -4.23 0.09
N LYS A 200 6.40 -5.41 -0.43
CA LYS A 200 7.05 -5.96 -1.63
C LYS A 200 6.80 -5.07 -2.84
N GLN A 201 5.57 -4.58 -3.02
CA GLN A 201 5.21 -3.66 -4.09
C GLN A 201 6.04 -2.38 -4.03
N LYS A 202 6.15 -1.76 -2.84
CA LYS A 202 6.98 -0.57 -2.62
C LYS A 202 8.44 -0.82 -3.01
N SER A 203 9.01 -1.95 -2.60
CA SER A 203 10.39 -2.33 -2.93
C SER A 203 10.61 -2.47 -4.45
N ILE A 204 9.66 -3.10 -5.15
CA ILE A 204 9.74 -3.26 -6.62
C ILE A 204 9.60 -1.90 -7.31
N ASN A 205 8.67 -1.04 -6.86
CA ASN A 205 8.49 0.29 -7.42
C ASN A 205 9.75 1.16 -7.27
N ILE A 206 10.40 1.13 -6.10
CA ILE A 206 11.69 1.81 -5.87
C ILE A 206 12.76 1.26 -6.82
N GLY A 207 12.88 -0.06 -6.93
CA GLY A 207 13.81 -0.71 -7.84
C GLY A 207 13.58 -0.32 -9.31
N ASN A 208 12.33 -0.33 -9.76
CA ASN A 208 11.96 0.08 -11.12
C ASN A 208 12.28 1.56 -11.37
N THR A 209 12.04 2.44 -10.39
CA THR A 209 12.38 3.87 -10.46
C THR A 209 13.88 4.05 -10.59
N PHE A 210 14.67 3.37 -9.76
CA PHE A 210 16.12 3.45 -9.80
C PHE A 210 16.68 2.97 -11.13
N ILE A 211 16.22 1.80 -11.61
CA ILE A 211 16.59 1.28 -12.93
C ILE A 211 16.17 2.25 -14.04
N GLY A 212 14.97 2.83 -13.95
CA GLY A 212 14.50 3.82 -14.92
C GLY A 212 15.42 5.04 -15.00
N ILE A 213 15.86 5.57 -13.85
CA ILE A 213 16.77 6.73 -13.79
C ILE A 213 18.17 6.38 -14.33
N VAL A 214 18.73 5.22 -13.94
CA VAL A 214 20.08 4.81 -14.36
C VAL A 214 20.15 4.52 -15.86
N ILE A 215 19.05 4.05 -16.46
CA ILE A 215 19.01 3.70 -17.89
C ILE A 215 18.51 4.89 -18.76
N SER A 216 17.93 5.95 -18.16
CA SER A 216 17.58 7.20 -18.87
C SER A 216 18.80 8.04 -19.15
#